data_b743a0cde31f42962dee931ea47e3592
#
_entry.id   b743a0cde31f42962dee931ea47e3592
#
_cell.length_a   1.000
_cell.length_b   1.000
_cell.length_c   1.000
_cell.angle_alpha   90.00
_cell.angle_beta   90.00
_cell.angle_gamma   90.00
#
_symmetry.space_group_name_H-M   'P 1'
#
loop_
_entity.id
_entity.type
_entity.pdbx_description
1 polymer ?
#
loop_
_entity_poly.entity_id
_entity_poly.type
_entity_poly.pdbx_seq_one_letter_code
_entity_poly.pdbx_strand_id
1 'polypeptide(L)'
;KRVGFGNTDIGHQVDNFWLVGPLKITPEQEVKFAYQLATKSLPFDAAVQQQVKEMLYIERRGDAKLYAKSGWASDVSPQVGWYTGWVEQPNGKITAFTLNMEMKEGDDATERKQLTLDVLDKLGIFFYLR
;
A
#
# COMPACT_ATOMS: atom_id res chain seq x y z
N LYS A 1 1.36 -18.10 -2.25
CA LYS A 1 0.50 -18.88 -3.18
C LYS A 1 -1.00 -18.75 -2.82
N ARG A 2 -1.41 -18.90 -1.54
CA ARG A 2 -2.84 -18.80 -1.11
C ARG A 2 -3.50 -17.47 -1.48
N VAL A 3 -2.75 -16.36 -1.46
CA VAL A 3 -3.25 -15.01 -1.75
C VAL A 3 -3.23 -14.68 -3.24
N GLY A 4 -2.43 -15.40 -4.03
CA GLY A 4 -2.20 -15.06 -5.44
C GLY A 4 -1.46 -13.73 -5.63
N PHE A 5 -0.55 -13.40 -4.72
CA PHE A 5 0.20 -12.14 -4.73
C PHE A 5 1.24 -12.12 -5.85
N GLY A 6 1.14 -11.13 -6.74
CA GLY A 6 2.08 -10.96 -7.84
C GLY A 6 2.24 -12.20 -8.71
N ASN A 7 3.48 -12.51 -9.09
CA ASN A 7 3.84 -13.71 -9.85
C ASN A 7 3.90 -14.99 -9.00
N THR A 8 3.67 -14.89 -7.69
CA THR A 8 3.71 -16.00 -6.70
C THR A 8 5.04 -16.74 -6.60
N ASP A 9 6.10 -16.22 -7.20
CA ASP A 9 7.43 -16.82 -7.17
C ASP A 9 8.24 -16.27 -5.98
N ILE A 10 8.53 -17.12 -5.01
CA ILE A 10 9.35 -16.76 -3.83
C ILE A 10 10.77 -17.31 -3.92
N GLY A 11 11.12 -18.01 -5.03
CA GLY A 11 12.43 -18.63 -5.20
C GLY A 11 12.76 -19.65 -4.08
N HIS A 12 14.04 -19.69 -3.74
CA HIS A 12 14.59 -20.61 -2.73
C HIS A 12 14.96 -19.93 -1.41
N GLN A 13 15.04 -18.60 -1.39
CA GLN A 13 15.36 -17.81 -0.19
C GLN A 13 14.10 -17.21 0.39
N VAL A 14 13.96 -17.23 1.72
CA VAL A 14 12.76 -16.78 2.41
C VAL A 14 12.92 -15.41 3.10
N ASP A 15 14.09 -14.83 3.01
CA ASP A 15 14.49 -13.64 3.77
C ASP A 15 14.62 -12.35 2.94
N ASN A 16 14.57 -12.44 1.59
CA ASN A 16 14.70 -11.25 0.74
C ASN A 16 13.90 -11.31 -0.58
N PHE A 17 13.10 -12.34 -0.82
CA PHE A 17 12.38 -12.53 -2.09
C PHE A 17 11.41 -11.37 -2.42
N TRP A 18 10.97 -10.62 -1.42
CA TRP A 18 10.07 -9.46 -1.59
C TRP A 18 10.82 -8.16 -1.90
N LEU A 19 12.14 -8.09 -1.68
CA LEU A 19 12.97 -6.90 -1.94
C LEU A 19 13.66 -6.97 -3.31
N VAL A 20 14.38 -8.05 -3.55
CA VAL A 20 15.25 -8.18 -4.74
C VAL A 20 14.69 -9.14 -5.77
N GLY A 21 13.55 -9.75 -5.50
CA GLY A 21 12.95 -10.79 -6.31
C GLY A 21 13.37 -12.19 -5.85
N PRO A 22 12.79 -13.23 -6.45
CA PRO A 22 12.03 -13.23 -7.71
C PRO A 22 10.55 -12.80 -7.62
N LEU A 23 10.02 -12.52 -6.41
CA LEU A 23 8.63 -12.06 -6.27
C LEU A 23 8.47 -10.67 -6.91
N LYS A 24 7.52 -10.54 -7.84
CA LYS A 24 7.17 -9.29 -8.52
C LYS A 24 5.67 -9.08 -8.50
N ILE A 25 5.26 -7.82 -8.46
CA ILE A 25 3.87 -7.41 -8.47
C ILE A 25 3.69 -6.13 -9.30
N THR A 26 2.58 -6.04 -10.03
CA THR A 26 2.20 -4.82 -10.74
C THR A 26 1.47 -3.86 -9.80
N PRO A 27 1.42 -2.54 -10.11
CA PRO A 27 0.61 -1.58 -9.35
C PRO A 27 -0.87 -2.00 -9.24
N GLU A 28 -1.46 -2.49 -10.31
CA GLU A 28 -2.84 -2.96 -10.34
C GLU A 28 -3.08 -4.14 -9.38
N GLN A 29 -2.15 -5.09 -9.35
CA GLN A 29 -2.22 -6.22 -8.42
C GLN A 29 -2.06 -5.76 -6.96
N GLU A 30 -1.20 -4.78 -6.71
CA GLU A 30 -0.98 -4.21 -5.38
C GLU A 30 -2.23 -3.47 -4.87
N VAL A 31 -2.89 -2.66 -5.71
CA VAL A 31 -4.17 -2.01 -5.39
C VAL A 31 -5.24 -3.04 -5.05
N LYS A 32 -5.34 -4.11 -5.84
CA LYS A 32 -6.29 -5.19 -5.58
C LYS A 32 -6.04 -5.85 -4.22
N PHE A 33 -4.79 -6.12 -3.90
CA PHE A 33 -4.40 -6.69 -2.61
C PHE A 33 -4.77 -5.76 -1.45
N ALA A 34 -4.48 -4.45 -1.57
CA ALA A 34 -4.83 -3.45 -0.57
C ALA A 34 -6.36 -3.39 -0.35
N TYR A 35 -7.14 -3.41 -1.42
CA TYR A 35 -8.60 -3.44 -1.34
C TYR A 35 -9.11 -4.70 -0.65
N GLN A 36 -8.54 -5.86 -0.98
CA GLN A 36 -8.91 -7.12 -0.33
C GLN A 36 -8.61 -7.12 1.17
N LEU A 37 -7.48 -6.54 1.58
CA LEU A 37 -7.17 -6.38 3.00
C LEU A 37 -8.12 -5.40 3.68
N ALA A 38 -8.42 -4.27 3.05
CA ALA A 38 -9.37 -3.27 3.55
C ALA A 38 -10.75 -3.86 3.83
N THR A 39 -11.23 -4.75 2.96
CA THR A 39 -12.53 -5.43 3.04
C THR A 39 -12.47 -6.76 3.79
N LYS A 40 -11.31 -7.15 4.30
CA LYS A 40 -11.08 -8.44 4.99
C LYS A 40 -11.50 -9.66 4.14
N SER A 41 -11.27 -9.58 2.83
CA SER A 41 -11.62 -10.62 1.87
C SER A 41 -10.44 -11.52 1.45
N LEU A 42 -9.28 -11.38 2.08
CA LEU A 42 -8.16 -12.31 1.92
C LEU A 42 -8.48 -13.68 2.56
N PRO A 43 -7.83 -14.78 2.10
CA PRO A 43 -8.10 -16.13 2.60
C PRO A 43 -7.43 -16.39 3.98
N PHE A 44 -7.67 -15.50 4.93
CA PHE A 44 -7.17 -15.56 6.30
C PHE A 44 -8.31 -15.24 7.28
N ASP A 45 -8.10 -15.54 8.54
CA ASP A 45 -9.03 -15.20 9.60
C ASP A 45 -9.33 -13.68 9.60
N ALA A 46 -10.61 -13.32 9.70
CA ALA A 46 -11.05 -11.93 9.66
C ALA A 46 -10.48 -11.12 10.83
N ALA A 47 -10.34 -11.72 12.01
CA ALA A 47 -9.75 -11.05 13.18
C ALA A 47 -8.26 -10.72 12.94
N VAL A 48 -7.52 -11.62 12.30
CA VAL A 48 -6.12 -11.38 11.92
C VAL A 48 -6.02 -10.24 10.90
N GLN A 49 -6.89 -10.24 9.88
CA GLN A 49 -6.93 -9.15 8.89
C GLN A 49 -7.27 -7.81 9.54
N GLN A 50 -8.18 -7.80 10.51
CA GLN A 50 -8.52 -6.59 11.27
C GLN A 50 -7.33 -6.07 12.06
N GLN A 51 -6.55 -6.93 12.70
CA GLN A 51 -5.33 -6.53 13.43
C GLN A 51 -4.29 -5.92 12.50
N VAL A 52 -4.04 -6.53 11.34
CA VAL A 52 -3.12 -5.98 10.33
C VAL A 52 -3.60 -4.63 9.83
N LYS A 53 -4.88 -4.50 9.56
CA LYS A 53 -5.51 -3.23 9.17
C LYS A 53 -5.27 -2.14 10.20
N GLU A 54 -5.47 -2.42 11.48
CA GLU A 54 -5.23 -1.45 12.57
C GLU A 54 -3.77 -1.01 12.64
N MET A 55 -2.83 -1.91 12.37
CA MET A 55 -1.40 -1.59 12.31
C MET A 55 -1.04 -0.65 11.15
N LEU A 56 -1.84 -0.60 10.10
CA LEU A 56 -1.63 0.24 8.92
C LEU A 56 -2.29 1.61 9.03
N TYR A 57 -3.02 1.89 10.11
CA TYR A 57 -3.67 3.17 10.33
C TYR A 57 -2.63 4.31 10.39
N ILE A 58 -2.85 5.37 9.62
CA ILE A 58 -1.95 6.52 9.53
C ILE A 58 -2.56 7.75 10.21
N GLU A 59 -3.72 8.22 9.71
CA GLU A 59 -4.37 9.43 10.18
C GLU A 59 -5.83 9.50 9.72
N ARG A 60 -6.56 10.45 10.29
CA ARG A 60 -7.92 10.78 9.85
C ARG A 60 -8.02 12.26 9.47
N ARG A 61 -8.90 12.55 8.53
CA ARG A 61 -9.31 13.92 8.17
C ARG A 61 -10.83 13.98 8.18
N GLY A 62 -11.41 14.71 9.15
CA GLY A 62 -12.83 14.53 9.45
C GLY A 62 -13.12 13.09 9.86
N ASP A 63 -14.08 12.45 9.20
CA ASP A 63 -14.43 11.04 9.43
C ASP A 63 -13.79 10.06 8.43
N ALA A 64 -13.03 10.57 7.46
CA ALA A 64 -12.24 9.72 6.56
C ALA A 64 -10.96 9.24 7.24
N LYS A 65 -10.62 7.96 7.07
CA LYS A 65 -9.45 7.33 7.67
C LYS A 65 -8.50 6.82 6.58
N LEU A 66 -7.22 7.12 6.74
CA LEU A 66 -6.14 6.66 5.87
C LEU A 66 -5.39 5.50 6.51
N TYR A 67 -5.22 4.46 5.73
CA TYR A 67 -4.38 3.29 6.03
C TYR A 67 -3.35 3.13 4.92
N ALA A 68 -2.09 2.94 5.27
CA ALA A 68 -1.04 2.81 4.25
C ALA A 68 0.23 2.14 4.79
N LYS A 69 1.04 1.66 3.84
CA LYS A 69 2.39 1.13 4.07
C LYS A 69 3.33 1.66 3.00
N SER A 70 4.48 2.15 3.43
CA SER A 70 5.57 2.53 2.55
C SER A 70 6.53 1.36 2.31
N GLY A 71 7.17 1.36 1.16
CA GLY A 71 8.24 0.44 0.82
C GLY A 71 9.32 1.13 0.00
N TRP A 72 10.57 0.72 0.15
CA TRP A 72 11.69 1.20 -0.66
C TRP A 72 12.67 0.05 -0.88
N ALA A 73 12.73 -0.44 -2.13
CA ALA A 73 13.73 -1.41 -2.55
C ALA A 73 14.98 -0.66 -2.99
N SER A 74 15.94 -0.51 -2.08
CA SER A 74 17.20 0.20 -2.30
C SER A 74 18.32 -0.67 -2.89
N ASP A 75 18.16 -1.99 -2.79
CA ASP A 75 19.18 -2.96 -3.23
C ASP A 75 19.00 -3.42 -4.70
N VAL A 76 18.11 -2.75 -5.43
CA VAL A 76 17.86 -2.99 -6.86
C VAL A 76 18.18 -1.73 -7.67
N SER A 77 18.39 -1.90 -8.99
CA SER A 77 18.61 -0.77 -9.90
C SER A 77 17.68 -0.88 -11.11
N PRO A 78 16.83 0.15 -11.38
CA PRO A 78 16.62 1.33 -10.56
C PRO A 78 15.97 1.01 -9.20
N GLN A 79 16.21 1.85 -8.20
CA GLN A 79 15.55 1.71 -6.90
C GLN A 79 14.05 2.02 -7.04
N VAL A 80 13.23 1.31 -6.29
CA VAL A 80 11.77 1.40 -6.40
C VAL A 80 11.15 1.79 -5.07
N GLY A 81 10.34 2.84 -5.09
CA GLY A 81 9.54 3.28 -3.96
C GLY A 81 8.07 2.94 -4.13
N TRP A 82 7.43 2.53 -3.04
CA TRP A 82 6.01 2.22 -2.96
C TRP A 82 5.35 2.99 -1.81
N TYR A 83 4.11 3.41 -2.04
CA TYR A 83 3.19 3.83 -0.99
C TYR A 83 1.81 3.31 -1.33
N THR A 84 1.33 2.32 -0.60
CA THR A 84 0.12 1.56 -0.91
C THR A 84 -0.83 1.56 0.27
N GLY A 85 -2.11 1.72 0.02
CA GLY A 85 -3.09 1.73 1.08
C GLY A 85 -4.51 1.98 0.59
N TRP A 86 -5.33 2.51 1.48
CA TRP A 86 -6.73 2.86 1.17
C TRP A 86 -7.24 3.97 2.09
N VAL A 87 -8.30 4.61 1.64
CA VAL A 87 -9.10 5.54 2.43
C VAL A 87 -10.46 4.91 2.69
N GLU A 88 -10.87 4.91 3.95
CA GLU A 88 -12.25 4.63 4.36
C GLU A 88 -13.00 5.93 4.52
N GLN A 89 -14.00 6.16 3.68
CA GLN A 89 -14.84 7.34 3.73
C GLN A 89 -16.02 7.14 4.70
N PRO A 90 -16.62 8.23 5.23
CA PRO A 90 -17.71 8.14 6.22
C PRO A 90 -18.92 7.32 5.76
N ASN A 91 -19.18 7.28 4.45
CA ASN A 91 -20.26 6.49 3.85
C ASN A 91 -19.94 5.00 3.68
N GLY A 92 -18.79 4.54 4.21
CA GLY A 92 -18.31 3.17 4.08
C GLY A 92 -17.60 2.84 2.75
N LYS A 93 -17.50 3.82 1.84
CA LYS A 93 -16.75 3.62 0.59
C LYS A 93 -15.26 3.48 0.87
N ILE A 94 -14.65 2.48 0.25
CA ILE A 94 -13.21 2.23 0.30
C ILE A 94 -12.61 2.60 -1.05
N THR A 95 -11.58 3.44 -1.03
CA THR A 95 -10.78 3.78 -2.20
C THR A 95 -9.35 3.31 -1.95
N ALA A 96 -8.95 2.24 -2.62
CA ALA A 96 -7.57 1.75 -2.58
C ALA A 96 -6.69 2.50 -3.58
N PHE A 97 -5.44 2.68 -3.21
CA PHE A 97 -4.45 3.37 -4.04
C PHE A 97 -3.08 2.71 -3.94
N THR A 98 -2.24 2.94 -4.92
CA THR A 98 -0.81 2.70 -4.84
C THR A 98 -0.05 3.76 -5.62
N LEU A 99 1.06 4.20 -5.06
CA LEU A 99 2.10 4.96 -5.72
C LEU A 99 3.30 4.04 -5.92
N ASN A 100 3.81 4.02 -7.13
CA ASN A 100 5.07 3.36 -7.46
C ASN A 100 5.94 4.35 -8.23
N MET A 101 7.16 4.58 -7.76
CA MET A 101 8.06 5.53 -8.38
C MET A 101 9.52 5.07 -8.28
N GLU A 102 10.32 5.53 -9.24
CA GLU A 102 11.77 5.40 -9.14
C GLU A 102 12.29 6.26 -8.00
N MET A 103 13.17 5.68 -7.20
CA MET A 103 13.86 6.35 -6.11
C MET A 103 15.35 6.43 -6.41
N LYS A 104 16.00 7.45 -5.85
CA LYS A 104 17.45 7.66 -5.95
C LYS A 104 18.04 7.77 -4.56
N GLU A 105 19.32 7.46 -4.45
CA GLU A 105 20.05 7.69 -3.21
C GLU A 105 19.96 9.18 -2.83
N GLY A 106 19.59 9.43 -1.57
CA GLY A 106 19.41 10.79 -1.06
C GLY A 106 18.01 11.37 -1.21
N ASP A 107 17.06 10.66 -1.87
CA ASP A 107 15.68 11.10 -1.95
C ASP A 107 15.02 11.12 -0.56
N ASP A 108 14.08 12.04 -0.37
CA ASP A 108 13.28 12.11 0.86
C ASP A 108 12.25 10.97 0.89
N ALA A 109 12.36 10.13 1.90
CA ALA A 109 11.43 9.02 2.10
C ALA A 109 9.97 9.46 2.32
N THR A 110 9.74 10.71 2.76
CA THR A 110 8.39 11.25 3.01
C THR A 110 7.70 11.74 1.75
N GLU A 111 8.43 11.97 0.66
CA GLU A 111 7.89 12.49 -0.60
C GLU A 111 6.77 11.59 -1.17
N ARG A 112 6.93 10.28 -1.07
CA ARG A 112 5.92 9.32 -1.53
C ARG A 112 4.57 9.51 -0.83
N LYS A 113 4.58 9.69 0.48
CA LYS A 113 3.38 10.00 1.27
C LYS A 113 2.78 11.34 0.83
N GLN A 114 3.60 12.39 0.77
CA GLN A 114 3.12 13.72 0.43
C GLN A 114 2.47 13.77 -0.96
N LEU A 115 3.13 13.20 -1.95
CA LEU A 115 2.59 13.14 -3.31
C LEU A 115 1.24 12.39 -3.36
N THR A 116 1.14 11.28 -2.65
CA THR A 116 -0.11 10.52 -2.54
C THR A 116 -1.21 11.36 -1.90
N LEU A 117 -0.94 12.04 -0.79
CA LEU A 117 -1.91 12.88 -0.09
C LEU A 117 -2.39 14.04 -0.97
N ASP A 118 -1.50 14.66 -1.72
CA ASP A 118 -1.84 15.75 -2.64
C ASP A 118 -2.80 15.28 -3.75
N VAL A 119 -2.59 14.08 -4.29
CA VAL A 119 -3.49 13.51 -5.29
C VAL A 119 -4.84 13.15 -4.68
N LEU A 120 -4.86 12.51 -3.51
CA LEU A 120 -6.10 12.15 -2.82
C LEU A 120 -6.93 13.39 -2.43
N ASP A 121 -6.27 14.48 -2.04
CA ASP A 121 -6.93 15.78 -1.77
C ASP A 121 -7.57 16.36 -3.05
N LYS A 122 -6.80 16.42 -4.15
CA LYS A 122 -7.29 16.92 -5.45
C LYS A 122 -8.47 16.11 -5.98
N LEU A 123 -8.51 14.81 -5.70
CA LEU A 123 -9.62 13.94 -6.10
C LEU A 123 -10.82 14.01 -5.15
N GLY A 124 -10.74 14.76 -4.04
CA GLY A 124 -11.80 14.85 -3.05
C GLY A 124 -12.01 13.55 -2.26
N ILE A 125 -10.97 12.70 -2.17
CA ILE A 125 -11.03 11.40 -1.49
C ILE A 125 -10.58 11.52 -0.03
N PHE A 126 -9.51 12.30 0.21
CA PHE A 126 -8.95 12.49 1.54
C PHE A 126 -8.45 13.93 1.70
N PHE A 127 -9.23 14.78 2.35
CA PHE A 127 -8.98 16.22 2.45
C PHE A 127 -9.40 16.75 3.82
N TYR A 128 -8.81 17.88 4.23
CA TYR A 128 -9.33 18.65 5.35
C TYR A 128 -10.56 19.43 4.93
N LEU A 129 -11.58 19.45 5.78
CA LEU A 129 -12.74 20.32 5.58
C LEU A 129 -12.25 21.78 5.55
N ARG A 130 -12.57 22.45 4.47
CA ARG A 130 -12.23 23.86 4.26
C ARG A 130 -13.39 24.76 4.66
#